data_96bf9d9719114ebdae990e9f95a19c8a
#
_entry.id   96bf9d9719114ebdae990e9f95a19c8a
#
_cell.length_a   1.000
_cell.length_b   1.000
_cell.length_c   1.000
_cell.angle_alpha   90.00
_cell.angle_beta   90.00
_cell.angle_gamma   90.00
#
_symmetry.space_group_name_H-M   'P 1'
#
loop_
_entity.id
_entity.type
_entity.pdbx_description
1 polymer ?
#
loop_
_entity_poly.entity_id
_entity_poly.type
_entity_poly.pdbx_seq_one_letter_code
_entity_poly.pdbx_strand_id
1 'polypeptide(L)'
;MAYTKKTTTKAVENTDTDVAENKSEKKKFEPTEMIPCVSLTAGELFYVGLKSDTLYTFADIDDVQEIEFRDLDYAARKGDKMMFKPRFVVQDADFIALHPELDDLYSTLHSTNDLRDILKMTPSQMEKAIYSLPIGAQEALKTIATSMVDDGTLDSVKRIQTLDSIFGTELLLKLNM
;
A
#
# COMPACT_ATOMS: atom_id res chain seq x y z
N MET A 1 72.92 38.65 -19.88
CA MET A 1 72.03 39.13 -18.78
C MET A 1 70.59 39.17 -19.28
N ALA A 2 69.78 38.21 -18.92
CA ALA A 2 68.40 38.18 -19.27
C ALA A 2 67.61 37.61 -18.09
N TYR A 3 66.75 38.42 -17.56
CA TYR A 3 65.91 38.05 -16.44
C TYR A 3 64.65 37.34 -16.96
N THR A 4 64.39 36.17 -16.45
CA THR A 4 63.22 35.35 -16.69
C THR A 4 62.07 35.79 -15.78
N LYS A 5 60.90 36.14 -16.31
CA LYS A 5 59.73 36.44 -15.54
C LYS A 5 58.72 35.28 -15.68
N LYS A 6 58.45 34.64 -14.56
CA LYS A 6 57.54 33.52 -14.39
C LYS A 6 56.12 34.05 -14.34
N THR A 7 55.22 33.61 -15.22
CA THR A 7 53.80 33.91 -15.15
C THR A 7 53.05 32.62 -14.87
N THR A 8 52.40 32.59 -13.73
CA THR A 8 51.57 31.49 -13.23
C THR A 8 50.16 31.65 -13.78
N THR A 9 49.73 30.75 -14.65
CA THR A 9 48.33 30.69 -15.09
C THR A 9 47.63 29.65 -14.26
N LYS A 10 46.60 30.10 -13.57
CA LYS A 10 45.69 29.30 -12.75
C LYS A 10 44.81 28.46 -13.66
N ALA A 11 44.85 27.15 -13.51
CA ALA A 11 43.91 26.22 -14.12
C ALA A 11 42.58 26.33 -13.38
N VAL A 12 41.50 26.50 -14.14
CA VAL A 12 40.15 26.40 -13.68
C VAL A 12 39.75 24.93 -13.70
N GLU A 13 39.55 24.35 -12.56
CA GLU A 13 38.99 23.01 -12.42
C GLU A 13 37.50 23.05 -12.80
N ASN A 14 37.14 22.44 -13.91
CA ASN A 14 35.80 22.05 -14.23
C ASN A 14 35.46 20.81 -13.40
N THR A 15 34.67 20.97 -12.39
CA THR A 15 33.99 19.85 -11.73
C THR A 15 32.80 19.44 -12.60
N ASP A 16 33.02 18.44 -13.45
CA ASP A 16 31.98 17.64 -14.03
C ASP A 16 31.31 16.87 -12.88
N THR A 17 30.10 17.29 -12.55
CA THR A 17 29.27 16.56 -11.65
C THR A 17 28.67 15.40 -12.44
N ASP A 18 29.32 14.24 -12.41
CA ASP A 18 28.75 12.97 -12.83
C ASP A 18 27.51 12.71 -11.96
N VAL A 19 26.36 13.01 -12.51
CA VAL A 19 25.08 12.46 -12.00
C VAL A 19 25.12 10.98 -12.40
N ALA A 20 25.69 10.15 -11.54
CA ALA A 20 25.55 8.72 -11.63
C ALA A 20 24.06 8.40 -11.51
N GLU A 21 23.42 8.09 -12.63
CA GLU A 21 22.17 7.34 -12.65
C GLU A 21 22.40 6.03 -11.91
N ASN A 22 22.01 6.02 -10.65
CA ASN A 22 21.99 4.81 -9.84
C ASN A 22 20.85 3.91 -10.38
N LYS A 23 21.17 3.12 -11.42
CA LYS A 23 20.36 1.96 -11.78
C LYS A 23 20.43 1.02 -10.58
N SER A 24 19.46 1.12 -9.68
CA SER A 24 19.29 0.15 -8.61
C SER A 24 19.21 -1.23 -9.25
N GLU A 25 20.20 -2.07 -8.98
CA GLU A 25 20.15 -3.48 -9.36
C GLU A 25 18.89 -4.06 -8.70
N LYS A 26 17.95 -4.55 -9.52
CA LYS A 26 16.72 -5.15 -9.01
C LYS A 26 17.10 -6.31 -8.10
N LYS A 27 16.65 -6.27 -6.86
CA LYS A 27 16.84 -7.34 -5.88
C LYS A 27 16.36 -8.67 -6.49
N LYS A 28 17.17 -9.71 -6.38
CA LYS A 28 16.78 -11.09 -6.71
C LYS A 28 16.27 -11.74 -5.44
N PHE A 29 15.01 -12.12 -5.46
CA PHE A 29 14.38 -12.83 -4.36
C PHE A 29 14.59 -14.34 -4.50
N GLU A 30 14.84 -15.01 -3.39
CA GLU A 30 14.76 -16.47 -3.32
C GLU A 30 13.27 -16.91 -3.24
N PRO A 31 12.90 -18.05 -3.84
CA PRO A 31 11.50 -18.49 -3.86
C PRO A 31 10.84 -18.62 -2.49
N THR A 32 11.63 -18.98 -1.48
CA THR A 32 11.19 -19.14 -0.08
C THR A 32 11.49 -17.94 0.80
N GLU A 33 11.96 -16.83 0.21
CA GLU A 33 12.17 -15.58 0.96
C GLU A 33 10.84 -15.07 1.50
N MET A 34 10.82 -14.73 2.78
CA MET A 34 9.63 -14.27 3.49
C MET A 34 9.46 -12.77 3.29
N ILE A 35 8.30 -12.36 2.83
CA ILE A 35 7.95 -10.97 2.50
C ILE A 35 6.86 -10.49 3.46
N PRO A 36 7.05 -9.38 4.19
CA PRO A 36 6.05 -8.87 5.12
C PRO A 36 4.83 -8.32 4.39
N CYS A 37 3.65 -8.74 4.86
CA CYS A 37 2.35 -8.32 4.38
C CYS A 37 1.48 -7.87 5.56
N VAL A 38 0.67 -6.84 5.38
CA VAL A 38 -0.22 -6.28 6.40
C VAL A 38 -1.66 -6.47 6.00
N SER A 39 -2.47 -6.98 6.94
CA SER A 39 -3.91 -7.14 6.75
C SER A 39 -4.63 -5.80 6.68
N LEU A 40 -5.54 -5.67 5.74
CA LEU A 40 -6.54 -4.59 5.69
C LEU A 40 -7.93 -5.09 6.08
N THR A 41 -8.03 -6.34 6.52
CA THR A 41 -9.31 -7.00 6.84
C THR A 41 -9.50 -7.03 8.36
N ALA A 42 -10.67 -6.63 8.81
CA ALA A 42 -11.05 -6.79 10.22
C ALA A 42 -11.34 -8.27 10.52
N GLY A 43 -10.86 -8.73 11.67
CA GLY A 43 -10.92 -10.12 12.07
C GLY A 43 -9.94 -11.01 11.30
N GLU A 44 -10.05 -12.31 11.49
CA GLU A 44 -9.14 -13.27 10.89
C GLU A 44 -9.23 -13.28 9.37
N LEU A 45 -8.06 -13.21 8.72
CA LEU A 45 -7.91 -13.36 7.28
C LEU A 45 -7.04 -14.58 6.98
N PHE A 46 -7.56 -15.48 6.19
CA PHE A 46 -6.85 -16.68 5.73
C PHE A 46 -6.44 -16.53 4.27
N TYR A 47 -5.16 -16.70 4.01
CA TYR A 47 -4.61 -16.73 2.65
C TYR A 47 -3.87 -18.03 2.43
N VAL A 48 -4.20 -18.75 1.35
CA VAL A 48 -3.49 -19.97 0.96
C VAL A 48 -2.54 -19.65 -0.18
N GLY A 49 -1.26 -19.91 0.03
CA GLY A 49 -0.21 -19.71 -0.97
C GLY A 49 -0.47 -20.55 -2.21
N LEU A 50 -0.51 -19.91 -3.39
CA LEU A 50 -0.88 -20.55 -4.64
C LEU A 50 0.20 -21.48 -5.20
N LYS A 51 1.40 -21.47 -4.63
CA LYS A 51 2.55 -22.32 -5.03
C LYS A 51 3.03 -23.25 -3.93
N SER A 52 2.93 -22.80 -2.67
CA SER A 52 3.38 -23.59 -1.53
C SER A 52 2.27 -24.43 -0.90
N ASP A 53 1.01 -24.09 -1.17
CA ASP A 53 -0.17 -24.59 -0.44
C ASP A 53 -0.11 -24.26 1.08
N THR A 54 0.75 -23.32 1.49
CA THR A 54 0.88 -22.88 2.87
C THR A 54 -0.29 -22.00 3.25
N LEU A 55 -0.88 -22.26 4.41
CA LEU A 55 -1.91 -21.38 5.00
C LEU A 55 -1.24 -20.29 5.82
N TYR A 56 -1.48 -19.04 5.43
CA TYR A 56 -1.08 -17.83 6.16
C TYR A 56 -2.30 -17.25 6.85
N THR A 57 -2.17 -16.87 8.12
CA THR A 57 -3.29 -16.38 8.93
C THR A 57 -2.92 -15.04 9.54
N PHE A 58 -3.69 -14.01 9.20
CA PHE A 58 -3.65 -12.72 9.89
C PHE A 58 -4.73 -12.74 10.97
N ALA A 59 -4.38 -12.27 12.16
CA ALA A 59 -5.29 -12.28 13.31
C ALA A 59 -6.34 -11.19 13.24
N ASP A 60 -5.97 -10.01 12.74
CA ASP A 60 -6.87 -8.85 12.65
C ASP A 60 -6.34 -7.81 11.64
N ILE A 61 -7.01 -6.69 11.50
CA ILE A 61 -6.55 -5.53 10.75
C ILE A 61 -5.21 -5.02 11.31
N ASP A 62 -4.34 -4.55 10.42
CA ASP A 62 -2.98 -4.10 10.72
C ASP A 62 -2.03 -5.22 11.23
N ASP A 63 -2.50 -6.48 11.31
CA ASP A 63 -1.62 -7.61 11.63
C ASP A 63 -0.65 -7.89 10.48
N VAL A 64 0.57 -8.27 10.85
CA VAL A 64 1.68 -8.51 9.92
C VAL A 64 1.94 -10.00 9.82
N GLN A 65 1.85 -10.54 8.60
CA GLN A 65 2.19 -11.93 8.28
C GLN A 65 3.26 -11.95 7.20
N GLU A 66 4.26 -12.79 7.39
CA GLU A 66 5.26 -13.05 6.36
C GLU A 66 4.77 -14.15 5.40
N ILE A 67 4.84 -13.86 4.09
CA ILE A 67 4.39 -14.77 3.02
C ILE A 67 5.58 -15.02 2.08
N GLU A 68 5.73 -16.27 1.62
CA GLU A 68 6.80 -16.64 0.71
C GLU A 68 6.72 -15.88 -0.62
N PHE A 69 7.89 -15.42 -1.11
CA PHE A 69 8.01 -14.70 -2.39
C PHE A 69 7.32 -15.43 -3.55
N ARG A 70 7.50 -16.77 -3.68
CA ARG A 70 6.91 -17.56 -4.77
C ARG A 70 5.39 -17.51 -4.82
N ASP A 71 4.73 -17.36 -3.66
CA ASP A 71 3.28 -17.26 -3.58
C ASP A 71 2.80 -15.89 -3.99
N LEU A 72 3.44 -14.85 -3.49
CA LEU A 72 3.13 -13.46 -3.81
C LEU A 72 3.42 -13.12 -5.28
N ASP A 73 4.59 -13.52 -5.80
CA ASP A 73 4.98 -13.29 -7.20
C ASP A 73 4.00 -13.96 -8.17
N TYR A 74 3.61 -15.20 -7.87
CA TYR A 74 2.61 -15.90 -8.69
C TYR A 74 1.22 -15.26 -8.59
N ALA A 75 0.80 -14.86 -7.40
CA ALA A 75 -0.47 -14.18 -7.16
C ALA A 75 -0.51 -12.81 -7.89
N ALA A 76 0.56 -12.03 -7.81
CA ALA A 76 0.68 -10.76 -8.51
C ALA A 76 0.57 -10.93 -10.03
N ARG A 77 1.34 -11.84 -10.62
CA ARG A 77 1.29 -12.13 -12.07
C ARG A 77 -0.05 -12.66 -12.54
N LYS A 78 -0.80 -13.32 -11.68
CA LYS A 78 -2.10 -13.90 -12.01
C LYS A 78 -3.26 -12.93 -11.82
N GLY A 79 -3.02 -11.76 -11.22
CA GLY A 79 -4.05 -10.79 -10.87
C GLY A 79 -4.97 -11.30 -9.76
N ASP A 80 -4.37 -11.89 -8.71
CA ASP A 80 -5.13 -12.44 -7.59
C ASP A 80 -5.97 -11.37 -6.91
N LYS A 81 -7.23 -11.71 -6.62
CA LYS A 81 -8.18 -10.76 -6.05
C LYS A 81 -7.81 -10.31 -4.63
N MET A 82 -7.10 -11.14 -3.87
CA MET A 82 -6.67 -10.78 -2.51
C MET A 82 -5.63 -9.66 -2.52
N MET A 83 -4.86 -9.53 -3.62
CA MET A 83 -3.85 -8.49 -3.80
C MET A 83 -4.37 -7.28 -4.58
N PHE A 84 -5.22 -7.47 -5.61
CA PHE A 84 -5.71 -6.40 -6.49
C PHE A 84 -7.04 -5.77 -6.06
N LYS A 85 -7.79 -6.45 -5.19
CA LYS A 85 -8.83 -5.88 -4.31
C LYS A 85 -8.35 -6.07 -2.88
N PRO A 86 -7.38 -5.27 -2.42
CA PRO A 86 -6.48 -5.68 -1.37
C PRO A 86 -7.20 -6.01 -0.07
N ARG A 87 -7.04 -7.24 0.35
CA ARG A 87 -7.37 -7.72 1.70
C ARG A 87 -6.15 -7.64 2.61
N PHE A 88 -4.97 -7.68 2.02
CA PHE A 88 -3.67 -7.39 2.62
C PHE A 88 -2.80 -6.64 1.61
N VAL A 89 -1.77 -5.95 2.08
CA VAL A 89 -0.78 -5.24 1.27
C VAL A 89 0.61 -5.74 1.56
N VAL A 90 1.45 -5.81 0.53
CA VAL A 90 2.87 -6.14 0.65
C VAL A 90 3.62 -4.90 1.09
N GLN A 91 4.52 -5.03 2.09
CA GLN A 91 5.31 -3.91 2.62
C GLN A 91 6.75 -3.84 2.08
N ASP A 92 7.17 -4.78 1.23
CA ASP A 92 8.51 -4.79 0.66
C ASP A 92 8.55 -3.95 -0.63
N ALA A 93 9.33 -2.86 -0.60
CA ALA A 93 9.44 -1.93 -1.71
C ALA A 93 10.11 -2.56 -2.95
N ASP A 94 11.07 -3.47 -2.77
CA ASP A 94 11.73 -4.15 -3.88
C ASP A 94 10.78 -5.12 -4.57
N PHE A 95 9.91 -5.79 -3.80
CA PHE A 95 8.84 -6.63 -4.34
C PHE A 95 7.83 -5.78 -5.15
N ILE A 96 7.39 -4.65 -4.61
CA ILE A 96 6.44 -3.74 -5.30
C ILE A 96 7.06 -3.24 -6.61
N ALA A 97 8.35 -2.88 -6.61
CA ALA A 97 9.07 -2.44 -7.81
C ALA A 97 9.18 -3.51 -8.91
N LEU A 98 8.99 -4.80 -8.59
CA LEU A 98 8.90 -5.87 -9.58
C LEU A 98 7.52 -5.97 -10.24
N HIS A 99 6.49 -5.40 -9.61
CA HIS A 99 5.09 -5.49 -10.02
C HIS A 99 4.46 -4.10 -10.17
N PRO A 100 4.69 -3.39 -11.30
CA PRO A 100 4.25 -2.00 -11.49
C PRO A 100 2.74 -1.79 -11.27
N GLU A 101 1.92 -2.82 -11.57
CA GLU A 101 0.47 -2.75 -11.36
C GLU A 101 0.09 -2.67 -9.87
N LEU A 102 0.91 -3.28 -8.98
CA LEU A 102 0.76 -3.13 -7.53
C LEU A 102 1.28 -1.78 -7.05
N ASP A 103 2.35 -1.27 -7.64
CA ASP A 103 2.89 0.07 -7.33
C ASP A 103 1.85 1.15 -7.62
N ASP A 104 1.23 1.12 -8.80
CA ASP A 104 0.14 2.01 -9.17
C ASP A 104 -1.04 1.90 -8.19
N LEU A 105 -1.44 0.69 -7.82
CA LEU A 105 -2.51 0.45 -6.86
C LEU A 105 -2.13 0.99 -5.47
N TYR A 106 -0.94 0.67 -4.99
CA TYR A 106 -0.49 1.01 -3.63
C TYR A 106 -0.12 2.49 -3.48
N SER A 107 0.32 3.16 -4.56
CA SER A 107 0.55 4.61 -4.54
C SER A 107 -0.73 5.41 -4.24
N THR A 108 -1.88 4.82 -4.54
CA THR A 108 -3.21 5.38 -4.27
C THR A 108 -3.88 4.81 -3.02
N LEU A 109 -3.42 3.67 -2.54
CA LEU A 109 -3.71 3.15 -1.22
C LEU A 109 -2.87 3.92 -0.21
N HIS A 110 -3.14 5.16 0.00
CA HIS A 110 -2.60 5.86 1.15
C HIS A 110 -2.52 4.91 2.35
N SER A 111 -1.62 5.17 3.29
CA SER A 111 -1.51 4.33 4.49
C SER A 111 -2.89 4.08 5.10
N THR A 112 -3.08 2.99 5.83
CA THR A 112 -4.33 2.72 6.58
C THR A 112 -4.79 3.94 7.39
N ASN A 113 -3.85 4.77 7.84
CA ASN A 113 -4.14 6.03 8.53
C ASN A 113 -4.81 7.05 7.61
N ASP A 114 -4.37 7.19 6.35
CA ASP A 114 -4.98 8.15 5.40
C ASP A 114 -6.39 7.72 5.02
N LEU A 115 -6.65 6.42 4.86
CA LEU A 115 -7.99 5.89 4.64
C LEU A 115 -8.90 6.14 5.85
N ARG A 116 -8.39 5.96 7.09
CA ARG A 116 -9.11 6.33 8.31
C ARG A 116 -9.40 7.82 8.40
N ASP A 117 -8.51 8.67 7.88
CA ASP A 117 -8.74 10.12 7.86
C ASP A 117 -9.85 10.52 6.88
N ILE A 118 -10.02 9.79 5.77
CA ILE A 118 -11.20 9.95 4.90
C ILE A 118 -12.50 9.70 5.68
N LEU A 119 -12.54 8.68 6.52
CA LEU A 119 -13.72 8.36 7.35
C LEU A 119 -14.03 9.40 8.42
N LYS A 120 -13.07 10.26 8.78
CA LYS A 120 -13.26 11.38 9.71
C LYS A 120 -13.82 12.64 9.02
N MET A 121 -13.79 12.72 7.70
CA MET A 121 -14.28 13.86 6.92
C MET A 121 -15.79 14.08 7.08
N THR A 122 -16.27 15.24 6.63
CA THR A 122 -17.71 15.46 6.52
C THR A 122 -18.31 14.54 5.45
N PRO A 123 -19.60 14.13 5.55
CA PRO A 123 -20.22 13.21 4.59
C PRO A 123 -19.98 13.58 3.13
N SER A 124 -20.14 14.86 2.78
CA SER A 124 -19.98 15.33 1.40
C SER A 124 -18.51 15.32 0.91
N GLN A 125 -17.54 15.54 1.81
CA GLN A 125 -16.11 15.45 1.46
C GLN A 125 -15.70 13.98 1.36
N MET A 126 -16.15 13.15 2.29
CA MET A 126 -15.92 11.71 2.31
C MET A 126 -16.42 11.05 1.03
N GLU A 127 -17.64 11.34 0.60
CA GLU A 127 -18.22 10.84 -0.65
C GLU A 127 -17.34 11.16 -1.86
N LYS A 128 -16.92 12.42 -2.01
CA LYS A 128 -16.04 12.84 -3.10
C LYS A 128 -14.67 12.15 -3.05
N ALA A 129 -14.09 12.04 -1.86
CA ALA A 129 -12.81 11.36 -1.66
C ALA A 129 -12.93 9.87 -2.04
N ILE A 130 -13.98 9.17 -1.60
CA ILE A 130 -14.20 7.76 -1.92
C ILE A 130 -14.33 7.53 -3.42
N TYR A 131 -15.10 8.34 -4.13
CA TYR A 131 -15.25 8.20 -5.58
C TYR A 131 -13.96 8.51 -6.37
N SER A 132 -13.01 9.24 -5.79
CA SER A 132 -11.70 9.47 -6.39
C SER A 132 -10.71 8.32 -6.17
N LEU A 133 -10.99 7.42 -5.24
CA LEU A 133 -10.13 6.28 -4.96
C LEU A 133 -10.28 5.18 -6.03
N PRO A 134 -9.21 4.45 -6.34
CA PRO A 134 -9.28 3.20 -7.11
C PRO A 134 -10.18 2.18 -6.41
N ILE A 135 -10.75 1.26 -7.18
CA ILE A 135 -11.69 0.24 -6.68
C ILE A 135 -11.09 -0.56 -5.52
N GLY A 136 -9.81 -0.93 -5.61
CA GLY A 136 -9.11 -1.66 -4.53
C GLY A 136 -9.06 -0.86 -3.23
N ALA A 137 -8.76 0.44 -3.31
CA ALA A 137 -8.74 1.32 -2.16
C ALA A 137 -10.15 1.55 -1.56
N GLN A 138 -11.19 1.58 -2.40
CA GLN A 138 -12.57 1.64 -1.93
C GLN A 138 -12.96 0.37 -1.15
N GLU A 139 -12.54 -0.81 -1.60
CA GLU A 139 -12.79 -2.07 -0.90
C GLU A 139 -12.03 -2.13 0.44
N ALA A 140 -10.77 -1.65 0.46
CA ALA A 140 -10.00 -1.53 1.70
C ALA A 140 -10.69 -0.56 2.69
N LEU A 141 -11.12 0.61 2.21
CA LEU A 141 -11.84 1.59 3.02
C LEU A 141 -13.14 1.04 3.59
N LYS A 142 -13.89 0.27 2.79
CA LYS A 142 -15.10 -0.42 3.24
C LYS A 142 -14.80 -1.38 4.40
N THR A 143 -13.72 -2.15 4.31
CA THR A 143 -13.29 -3.07 5.37
C THR A 143 -12.93 -2.32 6.64
N ILE A 144 -12.14 -1.23 6.52
CA ILE A 144 -11.76 -0.37 7.64
C ILE A 144 -12.99 0.27 8.28
N ALA A 145 -13.92 0.80 7.47
CA ALA A 145 -15.15 1.39 7.96
C ALA A 145 -16.01 0.40 8.76
N THR A 146 -16.10 -0.85 8.28
CA THR A 146 -16.80 -1.92 8.98
C THR A 146 -16.17 -2.18 10.35
N SER A 147 -14.83 -2.33 10.41
CA SER A 147 -14.12 -2.49 11.69
C SER A 147 -14.35 -1.32 12.63
N MET A 148 -14.29 -0.09 12.12
CA MET A 148 -14.49 1.12 12.94
C MET A 148 -15.92 1.29 13.46
N VAL A 149 -16.90 0.70 12.79
CA VAL A 149 -18.28 0.63 13.31
C VAL A 149 -18.39 -0.46 14.37
N ASP A 150 -17.79 -1.63 14.13
CA ASP A 150 -17.82 -2.77 15.05
C ASP A 150 -17.08 -2.47 16.38
N ASP A 151 -15.99 -1.69 16.35
CA ASP A 151 -15.24 -1.25 17.53
C ASP A 151 -15.78 0.07 18.15
N GLY A 152 -16.80 0.69 17.55
CA GLY A 152 -17.44 1.92 18.04
C GLY A 152 -16.64 3.20 17.80
N THR A 153 -15.53 3.17 17.04
CA THR A 153 -14.73 4.38 16.70
C THR A 153 -15.39 5.23 15.62
N LEU A 154 -16.26 4.63 14.81
CA LEU A 154 -17.11 5.34 13.84
C LEU A 154 -18.58 5.23 14.26
N ASP A 155 -19.06 6.23 14.97
CA ASP A 155 -20.42 6.30 15.58
C ASP A 155 -21.36 7.30 14.91
N SER A 156 -20.88 8.05 13.92
CA SER A 156 -21.65 9.10 13.25
C SER A 156 -22.68 8.53 12.28
N VAL A 157 -23.96 8.54 12.67
CA VAL A 157 -25.10 8.09 11.84
C VAL A 157 -25.04 8.65 10.41
N LYS A 158 -24.75 9.95 10.24
CA LYS A 158 -24.68 10.56 8.91
C LYS A 158 -23.53 10.02 8.04
N ARG A 159 -22.38 9.76 8.65
CA ARG A 159 -21.23 9.18 7.94
C ARG A 159 -21.52 7.73 7.54
N ILE A 160 -22.09 6.96 8.46
CA ILE A 160 -22.45 5.56 8.22
C ILE A 160 -23.51 5.46 7.12
N GLN A 161 -24.55 6.30 7.14
CA GLN A 161 -25.54 6.36 6.06
C GLN A 161 -24.93 6.67 4.69
N THR A 162 -23.93 7.57 4.65
CA THR A 162 -23.20 7.87 3.41
C THR A 162 -22.43 6.66 2.93
N LEU A 163 -21.73 5.95 3.82
CA LEU A 163 -21.00 4.72 3.50
C LEU A 163 -21.93 3.62 3.01
N ASP A 164 -23.07 3.41 3.68
CA ASP A 164 -24.09 2.44 3.26
C ASP A 164 -24.61 2.75 1.86
N SER A 165 -24.84 4.04 1.55
CA SER A 165 -25.26 4.48 0.22
C SER A 165 -24.22 4.21 -0.86
N ILE A 166 -22.91 4.41 -0.55
CA ILE A 166 -21.81 4.25 -1.51
C ILE A 166 -21.48 2.77 -1.75
N PHE A 167 -21.39 2.00 -0.67
CA PHE A 167 -20.93 0.61 -0.71
C PHE A 167 -22.04 -0.44 -0.75
N GLY A 168 -23.30 -0.02 -0.64
CA GLY A 168 -24.44 -0.94 -0.55
C GLY A 168 -24.37 -1.83 0.69
N THR A 169 -23.92 -1.28 1.82
CA THR A 169 -23.79 -1.96 3.10
C THR A 169 -24.96 -1.60 4.03
N GLU A 170 -25.07 -2.30 5.14
CA GLU A 170 -26.07 -2.07 6.20
C GLU A 170 -25.37 -1.82 7.55
N LEU A 171 -24.29 -1.04 7.54
CA LEU A 171 -23.50 -0.76 8.75
C LEU A 171 -24.31 -0.04 9.82
N LEU A 172 -25.30 0.75 9.41
CA LEU A 172 -26.18 1.45 10.36
C LEU A 172 -26.95 0.48 11.27
N LEU A 173 -27.27 -0.72 10.80
CA LEU A 173 -27.95 -1.71 11.63
C LEU A 173 -27.06 -2.20 12.78
N LYS A 174 -25.74 -2.29 12.55
CA LYS A 174 -24.78 -2.69 13.58
C LYS A 174 -24.64 -1.67 14.70
N LEU A 175 -24.81 -0.38 14.40
CA LEU A 175 -24.71 0.69 15.40
C LEU A 175 -25.83 0.62 16.45
N ASN A 176 -26.97 -0.01 16.12
CA ASN A 176 -28.15 -0.08 16.96
C ASN A 176 -28.27 -1.43 17.73
N MET A 177 -27.24 -2.28 17.62
CA MET A 177 -27.19 -3.56 18.35
C MET A 177 -26.29 -3.45 19.59
#